data_06871a4cf5638fe58a10e27a0b6fbf9d
#
_entry.id   06871a4cf5638fe58a10e27a0b6fbf9d
#
_cell.length_a   1.000
_cell.length_b   1.000
_cell.length_c   1.000
_cell.angle_alpha   90.00
_cell.angle_beta   90.00
_cell.angle_gamma   90.00
#
_symmetry.space_group_name_H-M   'P 1'
#
loop_
_entity.id
_entity.type
_entity.pdbx_description
1 polymer ?
#
loop_
_entity_poly.entity_id
_entity_poly.type
_entity_poly.pdbx_seq_one_letter_code
_entity_poly.pdbx_strand_id
1 'polypeptide(L)'
;MKHYIIPFFLTFQGCPHRCIYCDQKAIAGEPAEEVASVMETFLKYHGSEDYTAEVAFFGGTFSLLPQKRQQELLESVIPYIGKKQVQGIRFSTRPDALDEKMLVWYRNRHVTHIELGVQTFQKKYLDLLRRGYPPQTARSAVSLVKESGIGVGIQLMLGFPGQDRGAFFKDIQEILTLHPDDCRLYPLSVISGTPLEKEYQNGEMNFISLETAVEWVADAVEVIEKEGIGIRRIGLPHSPELEEKIIAGLYHPSFADKVRFELLRRSFDKAGVGQGQTLVVHPADLQYTYRIARMKKKQIHVVPDSSLRRSTILIQQ
;
A
#
# COMPACT_ATOMS: atom_id res chain seq x y z
N MET A 1 14.72 -12.58 9.02
CA MET A 1 14.47 -13.13 7.67
C MET A 1 13.75 -12.07 6.84
N LYS A 2 14.21 -11.78 5.62
CA LYS A 2 13.56 -10.82 4.71
C LYS A 2 12.30 -11.43 4.12
N HIS A 3 11.28 -10.61 3.84
CA HIS A 3 10.08 -11.04 3.11
C HIS A 3 9.94 -10.23 1.83
N TYR A 4 9.84 -10.93 0.69
CA TYR A 4 9.74 -10.33 -0.63
C TYR A 4 8.33 -10.53 -1.22
N ILE A 5 7.87 -9.53 -1.95
CA ILE A 5 6.70 -9.63 -2.83
C ILE A 5 7.24 -9.55 -4.26
N ILE A 6 7.02 -10.59 -5.05
CA ILE A 6 7.43 -10.70 -6.44
C ILE A 6 6.25 -10.27 -7.32
N PRO A 7 6.23 -9.03 -7.83
CA PRO A 7 5.06 -8.50 -8.51
C PRO A 7 4.97 -8.92 -9.98
N PHE A 8 3.76 -9.25 -10.40
CA PHE A 8 3.34 -9.42 -11.79
C PHE A 8 2.19 -8.47 -12.08
N PHE A 9 2.36 -7.59 -13.05
CA PHE A 9 1.35 -6.59 -13.37
C PHE A 9 0.43 -7.07 -14.48
N LEU A 10 -0.87 -7.16 -14.17
CA LEU A 10 -1.95 -7.54 -15.09
C LEU A 10 -2.68 -6.28 -15.59
N THR A 11 -1.94 -5.31 -16.07
CA THR A 11 -2.39 -3.95 -16.38
C THR A 11 -3.76 -3.92 -17.05
N PHE A 12 -4.77 -3.38 -16.35
CA PHE A 12 -6.19 -3.30 -16.71
C PHE A 12 -6.93 -4.63 -16.95
N GLN A 13 -6.27 -5.79 -16.86
CA GLN A 13 -6.95 -7.06 -17.11
C GLN A 13 -8.02 -7.33 -16.03
N GLY A 14 -9.18 -7.82 -16.46
CA GLY A 14 -10.31 -8.11 -15.59
C GLY A 14 -11.07 -6.87 -15.05
N CYS A 15 -10.62 -5.64 -15.31
CA CYS A 15 -11.35 -4.46 -14.88
C CYS A 15 -12.62 -4.25 -15.72
N PRO A 16 -13.84 -4.22 -15.10
CA PRO A 16 -15.09 -4.06 -15.84
C PRO A 16 -15.24 -2.66 -16.42
N HIS A 17 -14.56 -1.66 -15.84
CA HIS A 17 -14.50 -0.28 -16.30
C HIS A 17 -13.23 0.38 -15.75
N ARG A 18 -12.87 1.54 -16.28
CA ARG A 18 -11.78 2.35 -15.78
C ARG A 18 -12.26 3.30 -14.70
N CYS A 19 -11.68 3.23 -13.52
CA CYS A 19 -11.88 4.24 -12.49
C CYS A 19 -11.34 5.58 -12.98
N ILE A 20 -11.95 6.69 -12.57
CA ILE A 20 -11.64 8.02 -13.13
C ILE A 20 -10.18 8.47 -12.90
N TYR A 21 -9.54 7.96 -11.87
CA TYR A 21 -8.18 8.32 -11.44
C TYR A 21 -7.09 7.36 -11.96
N CYS A 22 -7.48 6.26 -12.65
CA CYS A 22 -6.59 5.13 -12.83
C CYS A 22 -5.92 5.11 -14.21
N ASP A 23 -4.60 5.24 -14.23
CA ASP A 23 -3.75 4.84 -15.36
C ASP A 23 -2.75 3.77 -14.88
N GLN A 24 -3.11 2.50 -15.05
CA GLN A 24 -2.26 1.40 -14.60
C GLN A 24 -0.98 1.27 -15.42
N LYS A 25 -0.95 1.70 -16.67
CA LYS A 25 0.27 1.72 -17.47
C LYS A 25 1.29 2.68 -16.88
N ALA A 26 0.86 3.88 -16.47
CA ALA A 26 1.72 4.84 -15.81
C ALA A 26 2.18 4.37 -14.41
N ILE A 27 1.28 3.70 -13.65
CA ILE A 27 1.56 3.29 -12.26
C ILE A 27 2.40 2.03 -12.18
N ALA A 28 2.19 1.07 -13.09
CA ALA A 28 2.73 -0.29 -12.99
C ALA A 28 3.60 -0.70 -14.19
N GLY A 29 3.64 0.13 -15.24
CA GLY A 29 4.32 -0.19 -16.49
C GLY A 29 3.52 -1.14 -17.41
N GLU A 30 4.19 -1.68 -18.40
CA GLU A 30 3.61 -2.69 -19.28
C GLU A 30 3.35 -4.01 -18.53
N PRO A 31 2.44 -4.86 -19.02
CA PRO A 31 2.20 -6.16 -18.42
C PRO A 31 3.49 -6.97 -18.28
N ALA A 32 3.64 -7.66 -17.16
CA ALA A 32 4.80 -8.50 -16.92
C ALA A 32 4.90 -9.63 -17.97
N GLU A 33 6.14 -10.01 -18.23
CA GLU A 33 6.49 -11.21 -18.96
C GLU A 33 5.94 -12.49 -18.28
N GLU A 34 6.23 -13.66 -18.83
CA GLU A 34 5.81 -14.93 -18.22
C GLU A 34 6.35 -15.08 -16.79
N VAL A 35 5.56 -15.71 -15.93
CA VAL A 35 5.90 -15.94 -14.50
C VAL A 35 7.28 -16.60 -14.38
N ALA A 36 7.61 -17.55 -15.25
CA ALA A 36 8.89 -18.24 -15.23
C ALA A 36 10.08 -17.28 -15.39
N SER A 37 10.03 -16.35 -16.34
CA SER A 37 11.12 -15.38 -16.61
C SER A 37 11.41 -14.48 -15.40
N VAL A 38 10.35 -13.95 -14.79
CA VAL A 38 10.49 -13.10 -13.59
C VAL A 38 11.01 -13.90 -12.40
N MET A 39 10.52 -15.13 -12.22
CA MET A 39 10.97 -16.02 -11.14
C MET A 39 12.44 -16.41 -11.32
N GLU A 40 12.88 -16.74 -12.52
CA GLU A 40 14.29 -17.03 -12.79
C GLU A 40 15.18 -15.84 -12.49
N THR A 41 14.76 -14.64 -12.91
CA THR A 41 15.46 -13.39 -12.59
C THR A 41 15.55 -13.15 -11.09
N PHE A 42 14.43 -13.27 -10.37
CA PHE A 42 14.40 -13.12 -8.93
C PHE A 42 15.33 -14.11 -8.23
N LEU A 43 15.26 -15.38 -8.60
CA LEU A 43 16.08 -16.45 -8.02
C LEU A 43 17.57 -16.28 -8.32
N LYS A 44 17.95 -15.73 -9.47
CA LYS A 44 19.33 -15.42 -9.81
C LYS A 44 19.95 -14.41 -8.85
N TYR A 45 19.17 -13.39 -8.43
CA TYR A 45 19.67 -12.35 -7.54
C TYR A 45 19.54 -12.66 -6.05
N HIS A 46 18.56 -13.47 -5.64
CA HIS A 46 18.20 -13.70 -4.25
C HIS A 46 18.30 -15.17 -3.82
N GLY A 47 18.59 -16.10 -4.72
CA GLY A 47 18.53 -17.54 -4.44
C GLY A 47 19.48 -18.08 -3.39
N SER A 48 20.52 -17.29 -2.99
CA SER A 48 21.43 -17.61 -1.91
C SER A 48 21.08 -16.93 -0.58
N GLU A 49 20.07 -16.07 -0.54
CA GLU A 49 19.65 -15.38 0.69
C GLU A 49 18.67 -16.24 1.51
N ASP A 50 18.60 -15.97 2.82
CA ASP A 50 17.53 -16.49 3.67
C ASP A 50 16.34 -15.52 3.65
N TYR A 51 15.25 -15.91 2.96
CA TYR A 51 14.06 -15.10 2.78
C TYR A 51 12.77 -15.93 2.74
N THR A 52 11.64 -15.25 2.86
CA THR A 52 10.33 -15.72 2.43
C THR A 52 9.80 -14.85 1.30
N ALA A 53 8.97 -15.37 0.42
CA ALA A 53 8.41 -14.61 -0.69
C ALA A 53 6.95 -15.00 -0.98
N GLU A 54 6.21 -14.06 -1.57
CA GLU A 54 4.91 -14.30 -2.19
C GLU A 54 4.94 -13.81 -3.64
N VAL A 55 4.35 -14.56 -4.55
CA VAL A 55 4.09 -14.10 -5.91
C VAL A 55 2.81 -13.27 -5.89
N ALA A 56 2.86 -12.09 -6.50
CA ALA A 56 1.76 -11.12 -6.41
C ALA A 56 1.25 -10.70 -7.79
N PHE A 57 -0.03 -10.92 -8.08
CA PHE A 57 -0.70 -10.43 -9.28
C PHE A 57 -1.40 -9.11 -8.99
N PHE A 58 -0.87 -8.01 -9.54
CA PHE A 58 -1.34 -6.65 -9.32
C PHE A 58 -1.80 -5.96 -10.60
N GLY A 59 -2.44 -4.81 -10.49
CA GLY A 59 -2.73 -3.92 -11.60
C GLY A 59 -3.97 -4.27 -12.42
N GLY A 60 -4.92 -5.01 -11.88
CA GLY A 60 -6.18 -5.35 -12.54
C GLY A 60 -7.25 -5.73 -11.54
N THR A 61 -8.22 -6.50 -12.01
CA THR A 61 -9.20 -7.17 -11.15
C THR A 61 -9.06 -8.67 -11.38
N PHE A 62 -8.14 -9.31 -10.64
CA PHE A 62 -7.76 -10.69 -10.86
C PHE A 62 -8.97 -11.64 -10.92
N SER A 63 -9.90 -11.49 -9.99
CA SER A 63 -11.08 -12.35 -9.86
C SER A 63 -12.12 -12.20 -10.98
N LEU A 64 -12.02 -11.17 -11.82
CA LEU A 64 -12.86 -11.00 -13.02
C LEU A 64 -12.14 -11.38 -14.32
N LEU A 65 -10.93 -11.90 -14.26
CA LEU A 65 -10.33 -12.58 -15.42
C LEU A 65 -11.15 -13.81 -15.81
N PRO A 66 -11.11 -14.23 -17.08
CA PRO A 66 -11.65 -15.54 -17.44
C PRO A 66 -11.07 -16.65 -16.54
N GLN A 67 -11.90 -17.57 -16.07
CA GLN A 67 -11.47 -18.60 -15.10
C GLN A 67 -10.26 -19.40 -15.60
N LYS A 68 -10.21 -19.72 -16.88
CA LYS A 68 -9.04 -20.36 -17.51
C LYS A 68 -7.77 -19.56 -17.31
N ARG A 69 -7.83 -18.21 -17.49
CA ARG A 69 -6.67 -17.33 -17.30
C ARG A 69 -6.23 -17.25 -15.84
N GLN A 70 -7.18 -17.17 -14.91
CA GLN A 70 -6.87 -17.25 -13.48
C GLN A 70 -6.14 -18.56 -13.14
N GLN A 71 -6.65 -19.68 -13.66
CA GLN A 71 -6.05 -20.99 -13.44
C GLN A 71 -4.62 -21.08 -14.00
N GLU A 72 -4.39 -20.65 -15.24
CA GLU A 72 -3.07 -20.62 -15.85
C GLU A 72 -2.07 -19.83 -15.02
N LEU A 73 -2.48 -18.63 -14.55
CA LEU A 73 -1.62 -17.77 -13.72
C LEU A 73 -1.30 -18.42 -12.36
N LEU A 74 -2.29 -18.98 -11.68
CA LEU A 74 -2.07 -19.64 -10.39
C LEU A 74 -1.19 -20.89 -10.54
N GLU A 75 -1.46 -21.72 -11.55
CA GLU A 75 -0.70 -22.95 -11.82
C GLU A 75 0.76 -22.66 -12.21
N SER A 76 1.04 -21.55 -12.88
CA SER A 76 2.41 -21.16 -13.24
C SER A 76 3.31 -20.88 -12.01
N VAL A 77 2.71 -20.60 -10.84
CA VAL A 77 3.45 -20.35 -9.60
C VAL A 77 3.71 -21.63 -8.80
N ILE A 78 2.89 -22.68 -8.98
CA ILE A 78 2.96 -23.92 -8.19
C ILE A 78 4.37 -24.55 -8.16
N PRO A 79 5.15 -24.59 -9.27
CA PRO A 79 6.49 -25.16 -9.26
C PRO A 79 7.48 -24.52 -8.28
N TYR A 80 7.19 -23.30 -7.85
CA TYR A 80 8.04 -22.50 -6.95
C TYR A 80 7.60 -22.57 -5.49
N ILE A 81 6.34 -22.98 -5.22
CA ILE A 81 5.81 -23.08 -3.85
C ILE A 81 6.48 -24.24 -3.12
N GLY A 82 6.91 -23.97 -1.89
CA GLY A 82 7.56 -24.94 -1.01
C GLY A 82 9.00 -25.33 -1.37
N LYS A 83 9.46 -25.09 -2.60
CA LYS A 83 10.81 -25.45 -3.03
C LYS A 83 11.85 -24.33 -2.86
N LYS A 84 11.41 -23.07 -2.84
CA LYS A 84 12.27 -21.88 -2.91
C LYS A 84 11.75 -20.74 -2.00
N GLN A 85 11.31 -21.07 -0.80
CA GLN A 85 10.86 -20.07 0.17
C GLN A 85 9.63 -19.24 -0.29
N VAL A 86 9.01 -19.59 -1.42
CA VAL A 86 7.74 -19.01 -1.86
C VAL A 86 6.61 -19.64 -1.04
N GLN A 87 5.92 -18.82 -0.25
CA GLN A 87 4.92 -19.27 0.72
C GLN A 87 3.52 -19.35 0.10
N GLY A 88 3.26 -18.57 -0.95
CA GLY A 88 1.94 -18.52 -1.55
C GLY A 88 1.79 -17.43 -2.60
N ILE A 89 0.55 -17.22 -2.97
CA ILE A 89 0.13 -16.27 -4.00
C ILE A 89 -0.75 -15.21 -3.36
N ARG A 90 -0.54 -13.96 -3.78
CA ARG A 90 -1.45 -12.85 -3.49
C ARG A 90 -1.93 -12.19 -4.77
N PHE A 91 -3.06 -11.54 -4.72
CA PHE A 91 -3.54 -10.74 -5.84
C PHE A 91 -4.39 -9.56 -5.39
N SER A 92 -4.50 -8.56 -6.28
CA SER A 92 -5.41 -7.42 -6.09
C SER A 92 -6.72 -7.65 -6.82
N THR A 93 -7.82 -7.28 -6.18
CA THR A 93 -9.13 -7.31 -6.80
C THR A 93 -10.06 -6.23 -6.25
N ARG A 94 -11.27 -6.14 -6.84
CA ARG A 94 -12.34 -5.27 -6.37
C ARG A 94 -13.19 -5.97 -5.31
N PRO A 95 -13.74 -5.22 -4.33
CA PRO A 95 -14.63 -5.80 -3.31
C PRO A 95 -15.88 -6.47 -3.88
N ASP A 96 -16.42 -5.95 -4.99
CA ASP A 96 -17.62 -6.44 -5.66
C ASP A 96 -17.40 -7.60 -6.64
N ALA A 97 -16.20 -8.22 -6.57
CA ALA A 97 -15.74 -9.23 -7.52
C ALA A 97 -15.35 -10.55 -6.86
N LEU A 98 -15.93 -10.88 -5.71
CA LEU A 98 -15.63 -12.10 -4.94
C LEU A 98 -16.91 -12.75 -4.44
N ASP A 99 -16.91 -14.08 -4.40
CA ASP A 99 -17.90 -14.90 -3.71
C ASP A 99 -17.24 -16.06 -2.93
N GLU A 100 -18.01 -16.73 -2.10
CA GLU A 100 -17.54 -17.84 -1.26
C GLU A 100 -16.92 -18.99 -2.07
N LYS A 101 -17.51 -19.35 -3.21
CA LYS A 101 -17.03 -20.45 -4.06
C LYS A 101 -15.67 -20.12 -4.65
N MET A 102 -15.49 -18.86 -5.08
CA MET A 102 -14.21 -18.37 -5.57
C MET A 102 -13.14 -18.42 -4.47
N LEU A 103 -13.44 -18.03 -3.24
CA LEU A 103 -12.48 -18.05 -2.14
C LEU A 103 -12.04 -19.46 -1.78
N VAL A 104 -12.96 -20.43 -1.74
CA VAL A 104 -12.62 -21.86 -1.58
C VAL A 104 -11.72 -22.34 -2.71
N TRP A 105 -12.02 -21.95 -3.95
CA TRP A 105 -11.23 -22.31 -5.13
C TRP A 105 -9.83 -21.70 -5.10
N TYR A 106 -9.67 -20.44 -4.65
CA TYR A 106 -8.39 -19.77 -4.48
C TYR A 106 -7.54 -20.39 -3.37
N ARG A 107 -8.13 -20.65 -2.20
CA ARG A 107 -7.43 -21.27 -1.08
C ARG A 107 -6.83 -22.62 -1.47
N ASN A 108 -7.58 -23.44 -2.23
CA ASN A 108 -7.11 -24.73 -2.73
C ASN A 108 -6.01 -24.61 -3.80
N ARG A 109 -5.67 -23.37 -4.22
CA ARG A 109 -4.62 -23.04 -5.21
C ARG A 109 -3.52 -22.14 -4.65
N HIS A 110 -3.25 -22.30 -3.36
CA HIS A 110 -2.18 -21.58 -2.67
C HIS A 110 -2.31 -20.06 -2.65
N VAL A 111 -3.51 -19.51 -2.83
CA VAL A 111 -3.74 -18.10 -2.56
C VAL A 111 -3.75 -17.90 -1.05
N THR A 112 -2.81 -17.11 -0.58
CA THR A 112 -2.59 -16.83 0.85
C THR A 112 -3.07 -15.42 1.25
N HIS A 113 -3.22 -14.52 0.28
CA HIS A 113 -3.59 -13.14 0.57
C HIS A 113 -4.36 -12.46 -0.58
N ILE A 114 -5.38 -11.69 -0.27
CA ILE A 114 -6.16 -10.90 -1.23
C ILE A 114 -6.13 -9.43 -0.83
N GLU A 115 -5.69 -8.56 -1.76
CA GLU A 115 -5.69 -7.11 -1.57
C GLU A 115 -6.96 -6.50 -2.19
N LEU A 116 -7.81 -5.93 -1.37
CA LEU A 116 -9.07 -5.31 -1.81
C LEU A 116 -8.87 -3.83 -2.12
N GLY A 117 -9.08 -3.46 -3.38
CA GLY A 117 -9.07 -2.07 -3.83
C GLY A 117 -10.33 -1.32 -3.38
N VAL A 118 -10.46 -1.06 -2.09
CA VAL A 118 -11.64 -0.40 -1.49
C VAL A 118 -11.67 1.08 -1.84
N GLN A 119 -10.56 1.78 -1.70
CA GLN A 119 -10.32 3.21 -1.86
C GLN A 119 -10.91 4.07 -0.74
N THR A 120 -12.17 3.87 -0.38
CA THR A 120 -12.89 4.54 0.71
C THR A 120 -14.12 3.73 1.10
N PHE A 121 -14.60 3.90 2.32
CA PHE A 121 -15.89 3.36 2.81
C PHE A 121 -17.02 4.41 2.78
N GLN A 122 -16.81 5.54 2.10
CA GLN A 122 -17.78 6.63 2.07
C GLN A 122 -18.42 6.73 0.69
N LYS A 123 -19.77 6.63 0.66
CA LYS A 123 -20.55 6.64 -0.60
C LYS A 123 -20.22 7.84 -1.48
N LYS A 124 -20.10 9.05 -0.90
CA LYS A 124 -19.76 10.29 -1.60
C LYS A 124 -18.52 10.14 -2.48
N TYR A 125 -17.44 9.54 -1.93
CA TYR A 125 -16.18 9.38 -2.64
C TYR A 125 -16.17 8.14 -3.53
N LEU A 126 -16.91 7.08 -3.19
CA LEU A 126 -17.12 5.95 -4.12
C LEU A 126 -17.84 6.39 -5.39
N ASP A 127 -18.85 7.27 -5.26
CA ASP A 127 -19.57 7.85 -6.39
C ASP A 127 -18.64 8.75 -7.23
N LEU A 128 -17.87 9.64 -6.58
CA LEU A 128 -16.85 10.47 -7.22
C LEU A 128 -15.87 9.62 -8.05
N LEU A 129 -15.38 8.54 -7.48
CA LEU A 129 -14.43 7.63 -8.12
C LEU A 129 -15.08 6.68 -9.14
N ARG A 130 -16.40 6.71 -9.28
CA ARG A 130 -17.20 5.82 -10.14
C ARG A 130 -16.92 4.34 -9.83
N ARG A 131 -16.91 3.99 -8.53
CA ARG A 131 -16.65 2.61 -8.11
C ARG A 131 -17.80 1.65 -8.41
N GLY A 132 -19.05 2.13 -8.46
CA GLY A 132 -20.23 1.36 -8.88
C GLY A 132 -20.80 0.42 -7.81
N TYR A 133 -20.31 0.47 -6.56
CA TYR A 133 -20.81 -0.32 -5.45
C TYR A 133 -20.98 0.53 -4.18
N PRO A 134 -21.89 0.15 -3.26
CA PRO A 134 -22.07 0.85 -1.98
C PRO A 134 -20.98 0.45 -0.97
N PRO A 135 -20.75 1.25 0.09
CA PRO A 135 -19.76 0.97 1.13
C PRO A 135 -19.89 -0.42 1.78
N GLN A 136 -21.12 -0.91 1.93
CA GLN A 136 -21.38 -2.22 2.52
C GLN A 136 -20.73 -3.36 1.75
N THR A 137 -20.65 -3.26 0.44
CA THR A 137 -19.95 -4.27 -0.40
C THR A 137 -18.49 -4.43 0.03
N ALA A 138 -17.80 -3.33 0.32
CA ALA A 138 -16.41 -3.40 0.78
C ALA A 138 -16.29 -4.08 2.16
N ARG A 139 -17.18 -3.74 3.10
CA ARG A 139 -17.21 -4.38 4.44
C ARG A 139 -17.47 -5.87 4.32
N SER A 140 -18.51 -6.25 3.56
CA SER A 140 -18.85 -7.67 3.36
C SER A 140 -17.72 -8.45 2.69
N ALA A 141 -17.01 -7.85 1.72
CA ALA A 141 -15.89 -8.51 1.07
C ALA A 141 -14.72 -8.75 2.04
N VAL A 142 -14.40 -7.80 2.93
CA VAL A 142 -13.36 -7.99 3.95
C VAL A 142 -13.72 -9.14 4.88
N SER A 143 -14.96 -9.16 5.41
CA SER A 143 -15.44 -10.24 6.27
C SER A 143 -15.38 -11.59 5.56
N LEU A 144 -15.86 -11.65 4.32
CA LEU A 144 -15.89 -12.86 3.50
C LEU A 144 -14.49 -13.46 3.28
N VAL A 145 -13.50 -12.61 2.95
CA VAL A 145 -12.11 -13.06 2.78
C VAL A 145 -11.54 -13.58 4.10
N LYS A 146 -11.73 -12.86 5.20
CA LYS A 146 -11.28 -13.32 6.54
C LYS A 146 -11.89 -14.66 6.94
N GLU A 147 -13.20 -14.84 6.77
CA GLU A 147 -13.91 -16.06 7.08
C GLU A 147 -13.43 -17.26 6.24
N SER A 148 -12.93 -17.01 5.03
CA SER A 148 -12.35 -18.05 4.19
C SER A 148 -10.99 -18.56 4.67
N GLY A 149 -10.35 -17.89 5.63
CA GLY A 149 -9.00 -18.18 6.11
C GLY A 149 -7.89 -17.69 5.18
N ILE A 150 -8.20 -16.84 4.20
CA ILE A 150 -7.22 -16.12 3.37
C ILE A 150 -6.94 -14.79 4.02
N GLY A 151 -5.67 -14.36 4.04
CA GLY A 151 -5.29 -13.05 4.54
C GLY A 151 -5.89 -11.92 3.70
N VAL A 152 -6.24 -10.79 4.31
CA VAL A 152 -6.86 -9.66 3.64
C VAL A 152 -6.10 -8.37 3.85
N GLY A 153 -5.75 -7.71 2.73
CA GLY A 153 -5.25 -6.35 2.70
C GLY A 153 -6.28 -5.37 2.18
N ILE A 154 -6.27 -4.15 2.70
CA ILE A 154 -7.16 -3.07 2.23
C ILE A 154 -6.34 -1.93 1.65
N GLN A 155 -6.63 -1.55 0.41
CA GLN A 155 -6.08 -0.34 -0.18
C GLN A 155 -7.07 0.82 0.00
N LEU A 156 -6.63 1.87 0.67
CA LEU A 156 -7.34 3.15 0.81
C LEU A 156 -6.66 4.26 0.03
N MET A 157 -7.44 5.27 -0.31
CA MET A 157 -6.96 6.53 -0.86
C MET A 157 -7.35 7.70 0.05
N LEU A 158 -6.59 8.80 -0.05
CA LEU A 158 -6.86 10.05 0.64
C LEU A 158 -6.66 11.25 -0.29
N GLY A 159 -7.14 12.40 0.16
CA GLY A 159 -7.00 13.65 -0.56
C GLY A 159 -8.04 13.84 -1.66
N PHE A 160 -9.22 13.25 -1.50
CA PHE A 160 -10.35 13.51 -2.39
C PHE A 160 -10.76 14.98 -2.32
N PRO A 161 -11.26 15.56 -3.41
CA PRO A 161 -11.79 16.92 -3.40
C PRO A 161 -12.81 17.13 -2.28
N GLY A 162 -12.58 18.14 -1.45
CA GLY A 162 -13.42 18.44 -0.29
C GLY A 162 -13.39 17.40 0.84
N GLN A 163 -12.38 16.54 0.87
CA GLN A 163 -12.14 15.66 2.02
C GLN A 163 -11.48 16.44 3.14
N ASP A 164 -12.10 16.45 4.30
CA ASP A 164 -11.50 16.92 5.54
C ASP A 164 -10.84 15.76 6.32
N ARG A 165 -10.12 16.13 7.39
CA ARG A 165 -9.47 15.15 8.26
C ARG A 165 -10.48 14.17 8.89
N GLY A 166 -11.64 14.66 9.30
CA GLY A 166 -12.68 13.81 9.88
C GLY A 166 -13.21 12.77 8.92
N ALA A 167 -13.40 13.15 7.65
CA ALA A 167 -13.81 12.21 6.60
C ALA A 167 -12.72 11.15 6.33
N PHE A 168 -11.44 11.53 6.27
CA PHE A 168 -10.36 10.55 6.13
C PHE A 168 -10.31 9.58 7.31
N PHE A 169 -10.45 10.09 8.54
CA PHE A 169 -10.42 9.25 9.75
C PHE A 169 -11.63 8.34 9.91
N LYS A 170 -12.77 8.61 9.25
CA LYS A 170 -13.86 7.61 9.14
C LYS A 170 -13.41 6.36 8.38
N ASP A 171 -12.65 6.51 7.30
CA ASP A 171 -12.09 5.36 6.57
C ASP A 171 -11.03 4.62 7.41
N ILE A 172 -10.22 5.34 8.19
CA ILE A 172 -9.27 4.71 9.13
C ILE A 172 -10.02 3.94 10.23
N GLN A 173 -11.11 4.49 10.76
CA GLN A 173 -11.93 3.78 11.75
C GLN A 173 -12.52 2.48 11.20
N GLU A 174 -12.90 2.44 9.92
CA GLU A 174 -13.31 1.19 9.25
C GLU A 174 -12.16 0.16 9.21
N ILE A 175 -10.92 0.59 8.91
CA ILE A 175 -9.74 -0.27 8.98
C ILE A 175 -9.58 -0.86 10.38
N LEU A 176 -9.65 -0.02 11.42
CA LEU A 176 -9.50 -0.48 12.81
C LEU A 176 -10.62 -1.46 13.21
N THR A 177 -11.86 -1.22 12.76
CA THR A 177 -13.01 -2.07 13.04
C THR A 177 -12.94 -3.42 12.31
N LEU A 178 -12.60 -3.41 11.02
CA LEU A 178 -12.51 -4.61 10.19
C LEU A 178 -11.25 -5.42 10.47
N HIS A 179 -10.23 -4.78 11.00
CA HIS A 179 -8.95 -5.37 11.39
C HIS A 179 -8.37 -6.30 10.32
N PRO A 180 -8.02 -5.78 9.11
CA PRO A 180 -7.34 -6.55 8.09
C PRO A 180 -5.91 -6.91 8.53
N ASP A 181 -5.25 -7.84 7.82
CA ASP A 181 -3.86 -8.16 8.10
C ASP A 181 -2.92 -7.01 7.72
N ASP A 182 -3.26 -6.29 6.64
CA ASP A 182 -2.48 -5.13 6.23
C ASP A 182 -3.30 -4.11 5.43
N CYS A 183 -2.71 -2.93 5.23
CA CYS A 183 -3.29 -1.89 4.39
C CYS A 183 -2.24 -1.16 3.55
N ARG A 184 -2.75 -0.44 2.53
CA ARG A 184 -2.00 0.52 1.72
C ARG A 184 -2.72 1.86 1.73
N LEU A 185 -1.96 2.95 1.85
CA LEU A 185 -2.47 4.31 1.89
C LEU A 185 -1.92 5.09 0.70
N TYR A 186 -2.79 5.42 -0.25
CA TYR A 186 -2.41 6.09 -1.48
C TYR A 186 -3.00 7.50 -1.58
N PRO A 187 -2.17 8.52 -1.74
CA PRO A 187 -2.66 9.88 -2.01
C PRO A 187 -3.26 9.95 -3.41
N LEU A 188 -4.41 10.62 -3.55
CA LEU A 188 -5.03 10.88 -4.84
C LEU A 188 -4.14 11.81 -5.67
N SER A 189 -3.92 11.42 -6.91
CA SER A 189 -3.13 12.17 -7.88
C SER A 189 -3.86 12.23 -9.21
N VAL A 190 -3.76 13.35 -9.89
CA VAL A 190 -4.29 13.55 -11.24
C VAL A 190 -3.24 13.12 -12.23
N ILE A 191 -3.54 12.07 -12.98
CA ILE A 191 -2.66 11.48 -13.99
C ILE A 191 -3.18 11.88 -15.37
N SER A 192 -2.29 12.31 -16.25
CA SER A 192 -2.63 12.68 -17.62
C SER A 192 -3.31 11.55 -18.39
N GLY A 193 -4.30 11.89 -19.20
CA GLY A 193 -5.10 10.94 -19.97
C GLY A 193 -6.21 10.24 -19.18
N THR A 194 -6.37 10.53 -17.90
CA THR A 194 -7.47 10.00 -17.09
C THR A 194 -8.72 10.91 -17.13
N PRO A 195 -9.92 10.36 -16.87
CA PRO A 195 -11.11 11.21 -16.74
C PRO A 195 -10.99 12.24 -15.62
N LEU A 196 -10.22 11.95 -14.56
CA LEU A 196 -9.98 12.86 -13.45
C LEU A 196 -9.24 14.14 -13.88
N GLU A 197 -8.37 14.05 -14.90
CA GLU A 197 -7.72 15.23 -15.49
C GLU A 197 -8.74 16.25 -16.01
N LYS A 198 -9.77 15.78 -16.73
CA LYS A 198 -10.81 16.66 -17.28
C LYS A 198 -11.59 17.36 -16.18
N GLU A 199 -11.94 16.64 -15.11
CA GLU A 199 -12.62 17.20 -13.94
C GLU A 199 -11.72 18.22 -13.22
N TYR A 200 -10.43 17.96 -13.13
CA TYR A 200 -9.46 18.90 -12.57
C TYR A 200 -9.32 20.19 -13.42
N GLN A 201 -9.22 20.06 -14.75
CA GLN A 201 -9.10 21.18 -15.67
C GLN A 201 -10.34 22.08 -15.67
N ASN A 202 -11.52 21.54 -15.37
CA ASN A 202 -12.76 22.32 -15.21
C ASN A 202 -12.79 23.17 -13.92
N GLY A 203 -11.76 23.12 -13.08
CA GLY A 203 -11.64 23.94 -11.88
C GLY A 203 -12.45 23.46 -10.68
N GLU A 204 -13.01 22.27 -10.73
CA GLU A 204 -13.90 21.73 -9.68
C GLU A 204 -13.14 21.05 -8.51
N MET A 205 -11.81 20.96 -8.60
CA MET A 205 -11.02 20.19 -7.65
C MET A 205 -10.01 21.02 -6.86
N ASN A 206 -10.21 21.07 -5.56
CA ASN A 206 -9.24 21.60 -4.62
C ASN A 206 -8.65 20.44 -3.80
N PHE A 207 -7.34 20.30 -3.80
CA PHE A 207 -6.62 19.35 -2.98
C PHE A 207 -6.11 20.00 -1.70
N ILE A 208 -6.00 19.21 -0.63
CA ILE A 208 -5.25 19.60 0.56
C ILE A 208 -3.76 19.76 0.21
N SER A 209 -2.98 20.43 1.05
CA SER A 209 -1.54 20.51 0.83
C SER A 209 -0.85 19.17 1.04
N LEU A 210 0.33 19.00 0.46
CA LEU A 210 1.15 17.81 0.66
C LEU A 210 1.51 17.62 2.14
N GLU A 211 1.81 18.71 2.83
CA GLU A 211 2.14 18.73 4.26
C GLU A 211 0.96 18.24 5.09
N THR A 212 -0.24 18.75 4.81
CA THR A 212 -1.48 18.30 5.46
C THR A 212 -1.71 16.80 5.23
N ALA A 213 -1.51 16.32 4.01
CA ALA A 213 -1.64 14.89 3.69
C ALA A 213 -0.61 14.04 4.44
N VAL A 214 0.63 14.50 4.57
CA VAL A 214 1.69 13.84 5.35
C VAL A 214 1.30 13.74 6.82
N GLU A 215 0.79 14.82 7.42
CA GLU A 215 0.33 14.83 8.81
C GLU A 215 -0.82 13.85 9.04
N TRP A 216 -1.85 13.86 8.17
CA TRP A 216 -2.97 12.93 8.30
C TRP A 216 -2.56 11.47 8.18
N VAL A 217 -1.67 11.18 7.23
CA VAL A 217 -1.17 9.81 7.06
C VAL A 217 -0.27 9.39 8.23
N ALA A 218 0.53 10.30 8.79
CA ALA A 218 1.31 10.02 9.99
C ALA A 218 0.39 9.66 11.17
N ASP A 219 -0.69 10.44 11.40
CA ASP A 219 -1.68 10.14 12.42
C ASP A 219 -2.35 8.77 12.19
N ALA A 220 -2.69 8.46 10.93
CA ALA A 220 -3.28 7.18 10.57
C ALA A 220 -2.31 6.01 10.81
N VAL A 221 -1.05 6.16 10.45
CA VAL A 221 0.01 5.16 10.67
C VAL A 221 0.14 4.85 12.17
N GLU A 222 0.18 5.88 13.04
CA GLU A 222 0.29 5.68 14.49
C GLU A 222 -0.84 4.80 15.03
N VAL A 223 -2.09 5.06 14.64
CA VAL A 223 -3.23 4.30 15.16
C VAL A 223 -3.35 2.90 14.54
N ILE A 224 -3.11 2.75 13.24
CA ILE A 224 -3.15 1.48 12.52
C ILE A 224 -2.08 0.53 13.07
N GLU A 225 -0.85 1.03 13.17
CA GLU A 225 0.26 0.22 13.66
C GLU A 225 0.13 -0.14 15.15
N LYS A 226 -0.52 0.69 15.97
CA LYS A 226 -0.80 0.39 17.37
C LYS A 226 -1.72 -0.81 17.53
N GLU A 227 -2.69 -0.98 16.63
CA GLU A 227 -3.59 -2.14 16.58
C GLU A 227 -2.96 -3.38 15.92
N GLY A 228 -1.68 -3.35 15.57
CA GLY A 228 -0.97 -4.48 14.98
C GLY A 228 -1.26 -4.73 13.49
N ILE A 229 -1.99 -3.84 12.83
CA ILE A 229 -2.29 -3.94 11.40
C ILE A 229 -1.06 -3.52 10.60
N GLY A 230 -0.65 -4.34 9.63
CA GLY A 230 0.52 -4.06 8.79
C GLY A 230 0.28 -2.89 7.83
N ILE A 231 1.30 -2.07 7.59
CA ILE A 231 1.26 -1.06 6.52
C ILE A 231 2.24 -1.47 5.43
N ARG A 232 1.71 -1.97 4.32
CA ARG A 232 2.52 -2.50 3.21
C ARG A 232 3.10 -1.41 2.35
N ARG A 233 2.34 -0.31 2.15
CA ARG A 233 2.78 0.80 1.33
C ARG A 233 2.10 2.10 1.69
N ILE A 234 2.89 3.16 1.65
CA ILE A 234 2.44 4.55 1.73
C ILE A 234 2.90 5.25 0.45
N GLY A 235 1.97 5.92 -0.24
CA GLY A 235 2.27 6.61 -1.51
C GLY A 235 2.32 5.70 -2.73
N LEU A 236 2.19 6.30 -3.90
CA LEU A 236 2.30 5.61 -5.20
C LEU A 236 3.73 5.12 -5.45
N PRO A 237 3.94 4.12 -6.30
CA PRO A 237 5.27 3.77 -6.77
C PRO A 237 5.90 4.96 -7.49
N HIS A 238 7.22 5.06 -7.41
CA HIS A 238 7.96 6.02 -8.20
C HIS A 238 8.47 5.35 -9.48
N SER A 239 8.18 5.96 -10.61
CA SER A 239 8.83 5.70 -11.90
C SER A 239 8.89 6.99 -12.70
N PRO A 240 9.89 7.15 -13.58
CA PRO A 240 9.95 8.32 -14.48
C PRO A 240 8.68 8.50 -15.29
N GLU A 241 8.10 7.42 -15.81
CA GLU A 241 6.89 7.43 -16.63
C GLU A 241 5.67 7.92 -15.83
N LEU A 242 5.57 7.56 -14.55
CA LEU A 242 4.49 8.06 -13.69
C LEU A 242 4.71 9.55 -13.39
N GLU A 243 5.94 9.94 -13.07
CA GLU A 243 6.26 11.32 -12.70
C GLU A 243 5.96 12.29 -13.84
N GLU A 244 6.30 11.94 -15.08
CA GLU A 244 5.98 12.74 -16.27
C GLU A 244 4.48 12.91 -16.52
N LYS A 245 3.66 11.97 -16.07
CA LYS A 245 2.20 11.98 -16.24
C LYS A 245 1.44 12.65 -15.10
N ILE A 246 2.08 12.97 -13.98
CA ILE A 246 1.41 13.66 -12.87
C ILE A 246 1.15 15.12 -13.23
N ILE A 247 -0.10 15.53 -13.13
CA ILE A 247 -0.54 16.91 -13.40
C ILE A 247 -0.77 17.68 -12.10
N ALA A 248 -1.41 17.02 -11.11
CA ALA A 248 -1.80 17.63 -9.85
C ALA A 248 -2.08 16.59 -8.77
N GLY A 249 -2.49 17.06 -7.60
CA GLY A 249 -2.81 16.21 -6.45
C GLY A 249 -1.64 16.03 -5.50
N LEU A 250 -1.61 14.89 -4.83
CA LEU A 250 -0.73 14.67 -3.68
C LEU A 250 0.47 13.75 -3.98
N TYR A 251 0.83 13.60 -5.25
CA TYR A 251 1.99 12.80 -5.61
C TYR A 251 3.30 13.42 -5.11
N HIS A 252 4.14 12.58 -4.53
CA HIS A 252 5.53 12.90 -4.25
C HIS A 252 6.33 11.59 -4.26
N PRO A 253 7.47 11.49 -4.98
CA PRO A 253 8.26 10.26 -5.08
C PRO A 253 8.71 9.73 -3.70
N SER A 254 8.96 10.63 -2.76
CA SER A 254 9.34 10.32 -1.37
C SER A 254 8.18 10.55 -0.37
N PHE A 255 6.92 10.31 -0.75
CA PHE A 255 5.79 10.55 0.15
C PHE A 255 5.90 9.71 1.43
N ALA A 256 6.23 8.42 1.31
CA ALA A 256 6.44 7.54 2.46
C ALA A 256 7.57 8.02 3.38
N ASP A 257 8.66 8.54 2.81
CA ASP A 257 9.78 9.07 3.60
C ASP A 257 9.39 10.34 4.37
N LYS A 258 8.57 11.21 3.76
CA LYS A 258 8.02 12.39 4.45
C LYS A 258 7.15 11.98 5.65
N VAL A 259 6.28 10.99 5.47
CA VAL A 259 5.45 10.44 6.56
C VAL A 259 6.32 9.84 7.66
N ARG A 260 7.32 9.01 7.31
CA ARG A 260 8.24 8.40 8.28
C ARG A 260 9.09 9.46 9.00
N PHE A 261 9.54 10.49 8.28
CA PHE A 261 10.24 11.62 8.88
C PHE A 261 9.38 12.36 9.91
N GLU A 262 8.10 12.60 9.60
CA GLU A 262 7.16 13.26 10.51
C GLU A 262 6.93 12.42 11.77
N LEU A 263 6.71 11.11 11.64
CA LEU A 263 6.57 10.19 12.76
C LEU A 263 7.82 10.20 13.66
N LEU A 264 9.00 10.17 13.06
CA LEU A 264 10.25 10.20 13.80
C LEU A 264 10.47 11.56 14.49
N ARG A 265 10.09 12.67 13.84
CA ARG A 265 10.13 14.01 14.44
C ARG A 265 9.25 14.08 15.69
N ARG A 266 8.03 13.53 15.64
CA ARG A 266 7.12 13.44 16.79
C ARG A 266 7.72 12.60 17.90
N SER A 267 8.29 11.45 17.57
CA SER A 267 8.97 10.58 18.55
C SER A 267 10.16 11.28 19.20
N PHE A 268 10.92 12.06 18.43
CA PHE A 268 12.03 12.87 18.95
C PHE A 268 11.55 13.94 19.95
N ASP A 269 10.45 14.62 19.63
CA ASP A 269 9.85 15.61 20.50
C ASP A 269 9.28 15.00 21.77
N LYS A 270 8.54 13.88 21.62
CA LYS A 270 7.96 13.14 22.76
C LYS A 270 9.01 12.58 23.69
N ALA A 271 10.14 12.13 23.17
CA ALA A 271 11.24 11.62 23.98
C ALA A 271 11.97 12.74 24.78
N GLY A 272 11.72 14.02 24.47
CA GLY A 272 12.35 15.13 25.17
C GLY A 272 13.87 15.18 24.98
N VAL A 273 14.37 14.81 23.79
CA VAL A 273 15.80 14.65 23.51
C VAL A 273 16.60 15.90 23.93
N GLY A 274 17.56 15.70 24.84
CA GLY A 274 18.50 16.72 25.34
C GLY A 274 19.78 16.84 24.51
N GLN A 275 20.64 17.76 24.94
CA GLN A 275 21.97 17.94 24.36
C GLN A 275 22.91 16.81 24.81
N GLY A 276 23.71 16.28 23.89
CA GLY A 276 24.74 15.27 24.20
C GLY A 276 24.22 13.86 24.46
N GLN A 277 22.91 13.62 24.31
CA GLN A 277 22.32 12.31 24.58
C GLN A 277 22.62 11.30 23.49
N THR A 278 22.70 10.04 23.90
CA THR A 278 22.75 8.89 22.99
C THR A 278 21.35 8.37 22.72
N LEU A 279 20.98 8.26 21.45
CA LEU A 279 19.69 7.75 20.99
C LEU A 279 19.86 6.40 20.34
N VAL A 280 18.94 5.47 20.63
CA VAL A 280 18.85 4.18 19.94
C VAL A 280 17.68 4.25 18.97
N VAL A 281 17.92 3.97 17.70
CA VAL A 281 16.94 4.05 16.63
C VAL A 281 17.07 2.87 15.66
N HIS A 282 16.02 2.59 14.91
CA HIS A 282 16.13 1.63 13.81
C HIS A 282 17.15 2.10 12.76
N PRO A 283 18.00 1.22 12.18
CA PRO A 283 19.05 1.61 11.21
C PRO A 283 18.54 2.47 10.05
N ALA A 284 17.34 2.17 9.52
CA ALA A 284 16.73 2.94 8.44
C ALA A 284 16.32 4.37 8.82
N ASP A 285 16.30 4.71 10.11
CA ASP A 285 15.90 6.04 10.62
C ASP A 285 17.12 6.90 11.00
N LEU A 286 18.32 6.36 10.88
CA LEU A 286 19.56 6.98 11.36
C LEU A 286 19.80 8.37 10.73
N GLN A 287 19.72 8.47 9.40
CA GLN A 287 19.91 9.74 8.69
C GLN A 287 18.85 10.77 9.04
N TYR A 288 17.58 10.35 9.18
CA TYR A 288 16.49 11.24 9.57
C TYR A 288 16.66 11.75 11.00
N THR A 289 17.14 10.91 11.92
CA THR A 289 17.41 11.29 13.32
C THR A 289 18.46 12.41 13.39
N TYR A 290 19.57 12.26 12.67
CA TYR A 290 20.58 13.33 12.59
C TYR A 290 20.05 14.61 11.93
N ARG A 291 19.23 14.49 10.90
CA ARG A 291 18.58 15.63 10.26
C ARG A 291 17.66 16.38 11.23
N ILE A 292 16.83 15.67 12.00
CA ILE A 292 15.95 16.26 13.01
C ILE A 292 16.78 16.96 14.10
N ALA A 293 17.80 16.30 14.62
CA ALA A 293 18.70 16.88 15.63
C ALA A 293 19.35 18.18 15.16
N ARG A 294 19.83 18.22 13.89
CA ARG A 294 20.38 19.43 13.28
C ARG A 294 19.34 20.54 13.20
N MET A 295 18.12 20.25 12.75
CA MET A 295 17.02 21.23 12.68
C MET A 295 16.70 21.80 14.07
N LYS A 296 16.79 20.99 15.12
CA LYS A 296 16.53 21.39 16.51
C LYS A 296 17.80 21.88 17.26
N LYS A 297 18.91 22.06 16.54
CA LYS A 297 20.21 22.51 17.08
C LYS A 297 20.68 21.63 18.26
N LYS A 298 20.47 20.32 18.18
CA LYS A 298 20.91 19.34 19.18
C LYS A 298 22.13 18.58 18.67
N GLN A 299 23.14 18.42 19.54
CA GLN A 299 24.20 17.44 19.34
C GLN A 299 23.79 16.14 20.00
N ILE A 300 23.86 15.05 19.25
CA ILE A 300 23.43 13.72 19.70
C ILE A 300 24.42 12.67 19.20
N HIS A 301 24.44 11.54 19.88
CA HIS A 301 25.04 10.31 19.39
C HIS A 301 23.91 9.33 19.02
N VAL A 302 24.04 8.55 17.95
CA VAL A 302 23.00 7.63 17.51
C VAL A 302 23.56 6.21 17.36
N VAL A 303 22.91 5.27 18.03
CA VAL A 303 23.21 3.83 17.96
C VAL A 303 22.10 3.13 17.21
N PRO A 304 22.39 2.41 16.11
CA PRO A 304 21.38 1.66 15.38
C PRO A 304 21.03 0.34 16.10
N ASP A 305 19.73 0.02 16.15
CA ASP A 305 19.21 -1.25 16.64
C ASP A 305 18.07 -1.75 15.72
N SER A 306 18.32 -2.83 15.01
CA SER A 306 17.37 -3.44 14.08
C SER A 306 16.18 -4.13 14.75
N SER A 307 16.22 -4.34 16.08
CA SER A 307 15.09 -4.88 16.84
C SER A 307 14.03 -3.82 17.11
N LEU A 308 14.38 -2.54 17.03
CA LEU A 308 13.44 -1.46 17.21
C LEU A 308 12.47 -1.36 16.02
N ARG A 309 11.25 -1.00 16.32
CA ARG A 309 10.28 -0.58 15.31
C ARG A 309 10.73 0.75 14.69
N ARG A 310 10.48 0.92 13.39
CA ARG A 310 10.75 2.20 12.71
C ARG A 310 10.02 3.36 13.39
N SER A 311 10.63 4.54 13.32
CA SER A 311 10.14 5.78 13.94
C SER A 311 10.06 5.74 15.47
N THR A 312 10.71 4.76 16.12
CA THR A 312 10.88 4.70 17.58
C THR A 312 12.23 5.27 17.98
N ILE A 313 12.27 6.07 19.03
CA ILE A 313 13.48 6.60 19.64
C ILE A 313 13.53 6.19 21.10
N LEU A 314 14.61 5.57 21.51
CA LEU A 314 14.93 5.32 22.91
C LEU A 314 16.14 6.18 23.30
N ILE A 315 16.11 6.77 24.49
CA ILE A 315 17.27 7.45 25.06
C ILE A 315 18.04 6.43 25.89
N GLN A 316 19.30 6.22 25.53
CA GLN A 316 20.17 5.36 26.30
C GLN A 316 20.54 6.10 27.60
N GLN A 317 20.29 5.46 28.75
CA GLN A 317 20.65 5.95 30.08
C GLN A 317 22.13 5.81 30.35
#